data_84207551e273c8e9fc96895e78ec8606
#
_entry.id   84207551e273c8e9fc96895e78ec8606
#
_cell.length_a   1.000
_cell.length_b   1.000
_cell.length_c   1.000
_cell.angle_alpha   90.00
_cell.angle_beta   90.00
_cell.angle_gamma   90.00
#
_symmetry.space_group_name_H-M   'P 1'
#
loop_
_entity.id
_entity.type
_entity.pdbx_description
1 polymer ?
#
loop_
_entity_poly.entity_id
_entity_poly.type
_entity_poly.pdbx_seq_one_letter_code
_entity_poly.pdbx_strand_id
1 'polypeptide(L)'
;LPFFVTSLLKLPETMTTLYFVGMTALSVLFYLPVNKLTPKFGKKRMLLFAFVMFSTAFFYTGFMGKIPFLSAAVQGFVLMVFAALPMAIFGILPQAMVADIAESDSVTTGSNREGMFFAARTFAFKLGQSLSMLIFTAVSTIGTATGAGYRIAAFGAALFCGIGAVLLVFYNENKITAVIAGTQSGK
;
A
#
# COMPACT_ATOMS: atom_id res chain seq x y z
N LEU A 1 -12.16 2.39 -3.84
CA LEU A 1 -12.36 3.82 -4.07
C LEU A 1 -13.79 4.10 -4.56
N PRO A 2 -14.39 3.37 -5.52
CA PRO A 2 -15.72 3.65 -6.03
C PRO A 2 -16.77 3.83 -4.93
N PHE A 3 -16.91 2.83 -4.08
CA PHE A 3 -17.93 2.83 -3.02
C PHE A 3 -17.78 3.97 -2.00
N PHE A 4 -16.56 4.42 -1.74
CA PHE A 4 -16.36 5.57 -0.84
C PHE A 4 -16.80 6.88 -1.49
N VAL A 5 -16.53 7.07 -2.77
CA VAL A 5 -16.92 8.27 -3.51
C VAL A 5 -18.44 8.34 -3.71
N THR A 6 -19.05 7.24 -4.11
CA THR A 6 -20.51 7.22 -4.40
C THR A 6 -21.36 7.15 -3.14
N SER A 7 -20.97 6.34 -2.16
CA SER A 7 -21.79 6.10 -0.96
C SER A 7 -21.54 7.08 0.18
N LEU A 8 -20.26 7.52 0.41
CA LEU A 8 -19.94 8.44 1.50
C LEU A 8 -19.97 9.91 1.06
N LEU A 9 -19.46 10.22 -0.13
CA LEU A 9 -19.44 11.58 -0.66
C LEU A 9 -20.67 11.91 -1.52
N LYS A 10 -21.46 10.90 -1.90
CA LYS A 10 -22.64 11.04 -2.78
C LYS A 10 -22.32 11.74 -4.10
N LEU A 11 -21.12 11.53 -4.62
CA LEU A 11 -20.67 12.07 -5.89
C LEU A 11 -21.00 11.08 -7.04
N PRO A 12 -21.15 11.56 -8.29
CA PRO A 12 -21.41 10.72 -9.45
C PRO A 12 -20.23 9.79 -9.75
N GLU A 13 -20.51 8.67 -10.41
CA GLU A 13 -19.47 7.67 -10.76
C GLU A 13 -18.34 8.22 -11.64
N THR A 14 -18.62 9.25 -12.43
CA THR A 14 -17.62 9.95 -13.23
C THR A 14 -16.49 10.53 -12.37
N MET A 15 -16.80 11.04 -11.18
CA MET A 15 -15.80 11.53 -10.23
C MET A 15 -14.93 10.42 -9.68
N THR A 16 -15.47 9.21 -9.51
CA THR A 16 -14.69 8.03 -9.10
C THR A 16 -13.59 7.72 -10.13
N THR A 17 -13.97 7.72 -11.41
CA THR A 17 -13.01 7.49 -12.52
C THR A 17 -11.95 8.58 -12.54
N LEU A 18 -12.34 9.85 -12.39
CA LEU A 18 -11.41 10.97 -12.35
C LEU A 18 -10.39 10.83 -11.21
N TYR A 19 -10.85 10.53 -10.00
CA TYR A 19 -9.95 10.34 -8.85
C TYR A 19 -9.05 9.13 -9.01
N PHE A 20 -9.55 8.02 -9.56
CA PHE A 20 -8.76 6.81 -9.79
C PHE A 20 -7.68 7.04 -10.85
N VAL A 21 -8.03 7.62 -11.98
CA VAL A 21 -7.07 7.96 -13.04
C VAL A 21 -6.07 8.98 -12.55
N GLY A 22 -6.52 10.03 -11.87
CA GLY A 22 -5.65 11.06 -11.29
C GLY A 22 -4.69 10.49 -10.25
N MET A 23 -5.16 9.61 -9.36
CA MET A 23 -4.32 8.95 -8.37
C MET A 23 -3.26 8.05 -9.04
N THR A 24 -3.66 7.30 -10.07
CA THR A 24 -2.73 6.43 -10.81
C THR A 24 -1.69 7.25 -11.57
N ALA A 25 -2.10 8.29 -12.30
CA ALA A 25 -1.18 9.17 -13.00
C ALA A 25 -0.19 9.85 -12.04
N LEU A 26 -0.69 10.34 -10.91
CA LEU A 26 0.14 10.97 -9.90
C LEU A 26 1.11 9.95 -9.24
N SER A 27 0.67 8.71 -9.02
CA SER A 27 1.55 7.66 -8.49
C SER A 27 2.70 7.32 -9.45
N VAL A 28 2.46 7.33 -10.75
CA VAL A 28 3.53 7.15 -11.76
C VAL A 28 4.54 8.29 -11.69
N LEU A 29 4.10 9.53 -11.52
CA LEU A 29 5.02 10.66 -11.33
C LEU A 29 5.87 10.50 -10.06
N PHE A 30 5.31 9.94 -9.00
CA PHE A 30 6.03 9.66 -7.76
C PHE A 30 7.05 8.52 -7.86
N TYR A 31 7.06 7.72 -8.92
CA TYR A 31 8.09 6.70 -9.13
C TYR A 31 9.49 7.29 -9.24
N LEU A 32 9.64 8.45 -9.87
CA LEU A 32 10.94 9.13 -9.99
C LEU A 32 11.51 9.54 -8.62
N PRO A 33 10.79 10.31 -7.77
CA PRO A 33 11.31 10.66 -6.46
C PRO A 33 11.46 9.45 -5.52
N VAL A 34 10.58 8.45 -5.58
CA VAL A 34 10.71 7.22 -4.79
C VAL A 34 12.01 6.50 -5.11
N ASN A 35 12.34 6.31 -6.40
CA ASN A 35 13.59 5.67 -6.82
C ASN A 35 14.83 6.46 -6.39
N LYS A 36 14.78 7.79 -6.36
CA LYS A 36 15.90 8.64 -5.91
C LYS A 36 16.05 8.67 -4.38
N LEU A 37 14.96 8.55 -3.66
CA LEU A 37 14.93 8.61 -2.19
C LEU A 37 15.25 7.26 -1.55
N THR A 38 14.89 6.16 -2.18
CA THR A 38 15.10 4.80 -1.67
C THR A 38 16.56 4.49 -1.31
N PRO A 39 17.58 4.83 -2.13
CA PRO A 39 18.98 4.60 -1.76
C PRO A 39 19.43 5.42 -0.55
N LYS A 40 18.82 6.58 -0.29
CA LYS A 40 19.17 7.47 0.83
C LYS A 40 18.55 7.03 2.15
N PHE A 41 17.28 6.62 2.12
CA PHE A 41 16.51 6.31 3.33
C PHE A 41 16.41 4.82 3.65
N GLY A 42 16.68 3.96 2.67
CA GLY A 42 16.48 2.51 2.75
C GLY A 42 15.06 2.08 2.38
N LYS A 43 14.93 0.87 1.84
CA LYS A 43 13.66 0.30 1.39
C LYS A 43 12.67 0.11 2.54
N LYS A 44 13.15 -0.38 3.69
CA LYS A 44 12.35 -0.61 4.90
C LYS A 44 11.69 0.67 5.41
N ARG A 45 12.46 1.76 5.57
CA ARG A 45 11.95 3.03 6.10
C ARG A 45 10.94 3.66 5.16
N MET A 46 11.21 3.63 3.86
CA MET A 46 10.27 4.13 2.85
C MET A 46 8.95 3.34 2.86
N LEU A 47 9.02 2.02 3.00
CA LEU A 47 7.83 1.18 3.05
C LEU A 47 7.05 1.37 4.37
N LEU A 48 7.73 1.54 5.51
CA LEU A 48 7.09 1.92 6.78
C LEU A 48 6.34 3.26 6.66
N PHE A 49 6.98 4.24 6.05
CA PHE A 49 6.34 5.54 5.78
C PHE A 49 5.07 5.38 4.93
N ALA A 50 5.12 4.53 3.89
CA ALA A 50 3.95 4.26 3.05
C ALA A 50 2.82 3.57 3.84
N PHE A 51 3.13 2.64 4.74
CA PHE A 51 2.12 2.02 5.61
C PHE A 51 1.44 3.04 6.52
N VAL A 52 2.21 3.94 7.14
CA VAL A 52 1.67 5.00 7.99
C VAL A 52 0.79 5.95 7.17
N MET A 53 1.24 6.35 5.98
CA MET A 53 0.44 7.20 5.08
C MET A 53 -0.86 6.51 4.66
N PHE A 54 -0.83 5.23 4.28
CA PHE A 54 -2.05 4.49 3.93
C PHE A 54 -2.98 4.30 5.12
N SER A 55 -2.43 3.98 6.29
CA SER A 55 -3.24 3.90 7.52
C SER A 55 -3.97 5.22 7.77
N THR A 56 -3.27 6.36 7.64
CA THR A 56 -3.85 7.70 7.79
C THR A 56 -4.88 7.99 6.69
N ALA A 57 -4.62 7.60 5.44
CA ALA A 57 -5.54 7.77 4.32
C ALA A 57 -6.84 6.98 4.54
N PHE A 58 -6.75 5.73 5.00
CA PHE A 58 -7.93 4.93 5.31
C PHE A 58 -8.69 5.45 6.54
N PHE A 59 -7.96 5.92 7.56
CA PHE A 59 -8.57 6.57 8.71
C PHE A 59 -9.33 7.83 8.29
N TYR A 60 -8.73 8.68 7.47
CA TYR A 60 -9.40 9.85 6.88
C TYR A 60 -10.66 9.44 6.08
N THR A 61 -10.58 8.36 5.29
CA THR A 61 -11.71 7.84 4.52
C THR A 61 -12.90 7.48 5.42
N GLY A 62 -12.66 6.96 6.62
CA GLY A 62 -13.71 6.69 7.60
C GLY A 62 -14.51 7.92 8.03
N PHE A 63 -13.92 9.11 7.96
CA PHE A 63 -14.58 10.40 8.29
C PHE A 63 -15.12 11.14 7.07
N MET A 64 -14.88 10.67 5.85
CA MET A 64 -15.38 11.32 4.64
C MET A 64 -16.90 11.51 4.69
N GLY A 65 -17.36 12.66 4.18
CA GLY A 65 -18.77 13.06 4.19
C GLY A 65 -19.28 13.59 5.54
N LYS A 66 -18.48 13.53 6.61
CA LYS A 66 -18.82 14.13 7.93
C LYS A 66 -18.02 15.42 8.23
N ILE A 67 -17.11 15.81 7.35
CA ILE A 67 -16.26 16.98 7.54
C ILE A 67 -16.99 18.22 6.98
N PRO A 68 -17.49 19.11 7.82
CA PRO A 68 -18.37 20.20 7.38
C PRO A 68 -17.65 21.34 6.63
N PHE A 69 -16.32 21.43 6.82
CA PHE A 69 -15.53 22.54 6.25
C PHE A 69 -15.03 22.28 4.82
N LEU A 70 -15.11 21.04 4.32
CA LEU A 70 -14.65 20.68 2.99
C LEU A 70 -15.79 20.17 2.13
N SER A 71 -15.89 20.69 0.90
CA SER A 71 -16.84 20.13 -0.06
C SER A 71 -16.51 18.66 -0.37
N ALA A 72 -17.51 17.88 -0.74
CA ALA A 72 -17.34 16.45 -1.05
C ALA A 72 -16.27 16.22 -2.13
N ALA A 73 -16.23 17.07 -3.17
CA ALA A 73 -15.26 16.98 -4.24
C ALA A 73 -13.81 17.22 -3.72
N VAL A 74 -13.63 18.20 -2.84
CA VAL A 74 -12.31 18.49 -2.25
C VAL A 74 -11.85 17.33 -1.36
N GLN A 75 -12.74 16.71 -0.60
CA GLN A 75 -12.39 15.53 0.22
C GLN A 75 -11.88 14.38 -0.64
N GLY A 76 -12.50 14.10 -1.80
CA GLY A 76 -12.04 13.11 -2.76
C GLY A 76 -10.68 13.46 -3.36
N PHE A 77 -10.47 14.74 -3.70
CA PHE A 77 -9.20 15.22 -4.25
C PHE A 77 -8.04 15.09 -3.24
N VAL A 78 -8.28 15.46 -1.99
CA VAL A 78 -7.29 15.29 -0.90
C VAL A 78 -6.90 13.82 -0.74
N LEU A 79 -7.86 12.90 -0.75
CA LEU A 79 -7.58 11.47 -0.69
C LEU A 79 -6.76 11.01 -1.89
N MET A 80 -7.10 11.46 -3.10
CA MET A 80 -6.40 11.13 -4.33
C MET A 80 -4.91 11.51 -4.25
N VAL A 81 -4.61 12.74 -3.87
CA VAL A 81 -3.22 13.23 -3.77
C VAL A 81 -2.47 12.53 -2.64
N PHE A 82 -3.11 12.37 -1.49
CA PHE A 82 -2.47 11.78 -0.31
C PHE A 82 -2.19 10.27 -0.47
N ALA A 83 -3.05 9.53 -1.18
CA ALA A 83 -2.88 8.11 -1.42
C ALA A 83 -1.93 7.78 -2.58
N ALA A 84 -1.65 8.73 -3.48
CA ALA A 84 -0.82 8.50 -4.67
C ALA A 84 0.63 8.14 -4.33
N LEU A 85 1.24 8.82 -3.35
CA LEU A 85 2.63 8.56 -2.93
C LEU A 85 2.81 7.17 -2.32
N PRO A 86 2.04 6.75 -1.30
CA PRO A 86 2.15 5.38 -0.77
C PRO A 86 1.81 4.33 -1.82
N MET A 87 0.88 4.60 -2.75
CA MET A 87 0.60 3.70 -3.86
C MET A 87 1.82 3.48 -4.76
N ALA A 88 2.59 4.53 -5.04
CA ALA A 88 3.85 4.44 -5.78
C ALA A 88 4.88 3.58 -5.03
N ILE A 89 5.05 3.79 -3.74
CA ILE A 89 5.98 3.04 -2.90
C ILE A 89 5.61 1.55 -2.86
N PHE A 90 4.34 1.21 -2.64
CA PHE A 90 3.85 -0.17 -2.63
C PHE A 90 3.92 -0.84 -4.01
N GLY A 91 3.91 -0.07 -5.09
CA GLY A 91 4.08 -0.59 -6.45
C GLY A 91 5.51 -1.10 -6.72
N ILE A 92 6.52 -0.50 -6.09
CA ILE A 92 7.94 -0.76 -6.40
C ILE A 92 8.65 -1.53 -5.30
N LEU A 93 8.61 -1.04 -4.05
CA LEU A 93 9.51 -1.50 -3.00
C LEU A 93 9.30 -2.94 -2.54
N PRO A 94 8.07 -3.48 -2.41
CA PRO A 94 7.90 -4.87 -2.00
C PRO A 94 8.52 -5.86 -2.98
N GLN A 95 8.49 -5.56 -4.29
CA GLN A 95 9.12 -6.41 -5.31
C GLN A 95 10.65 -6.34 -5.21
N ALA A 96 11.18 -5.12 -5.05
CA ALA A 96 12.62 -4.91 -4.89
C ALA A 96 13.15 -5.58 -3.61
N MET A 97 12.39 -5.58 -2.52
CA MET A 97 12.78 -6.27 -1.28
C MET A 97 12.78 -7.80 -1.43
N VAL A 98 11.82 -8.36 -2.18
CA VAL A 98 11.80 -9.81 -2.47
C VAL A 98 12.99 -10.21 -3.33
N ALA A 99 13.37 -9.37 -4.32
CA ALA A 99 14.57 -9.61 -5.12
C ALA A 99 15.84 -9.63 -4.27
N ASP A 100 15.99 -8.66 -3.34
CA ASP A 100 17.14 -8.64 -2.41
C ASP A 100 17.19 -9.90 -1.53
N ILE A 101 16.04 -10.36 -1.03
CA ILE A 101 15.96 -11.58 -0.21
C ILE A 101 16.39 -12.80 -1.05
N ALA A 102 15.90 -12.90 -2.27
CA ALA A 102 16.24 -14.00 -3.18
C ALA A 102 17.74 -14.00 -3.55
N GLU A 103 18.32 -12.81 -3.80
CA GLU A 103 19.74 -12.65 -4.05
C GLU A 103 20.58 -13.05 -2.82
N SER A 104 20.22 -12.57 -1.63
CA SER A 104 20.86 -12.94 -0.37
C SER A 104 20.81 -14.45 -0.10
N ASP A 105 19.68 -15.10 -0.41
CA ASP A 105 19.54 -16.56 -0.30
C ASP A 105 20.42 -17.29 -1.30
N SER A 106 20.45 -16.85 -2.55
CA SER A 106 21.29 -17.42 -3.61
C SER A 106 22.78 -17.36 -3.25
N VAL A 107 23.24 -16.23 -2.70
CA VAL A 107 24.60 -16.05 -2.21
C VAL A 107 24.92 -17.00 -1.05
N THR A 108 24.00 -17.17 -0.12
CA THR A 108 24.21 -17.97 1.08
C THR A 108 24.18 -19.47 0.80
N THR A 109 23.28 -19.92 -0.09
CA THR A 109 23.02 -21.34 -0.35
C THR A 109 23.69 -21.88 -1.61
N GLY A 110 24.21 -21.01 -2.47
CA GLY A 110 24.73 -21.38 -3.79
C GLY A 110 23.67 -21.83 -4.81
N SER A 111 22.37 -21.69 -4.48
CA SER A 111 21.26 -22.16 -5.27
C SER A 111 20.36 -21.01 -5.70
N ASN A 112 20.06 -20.90 -6.99
CA ASN A 112 19.14 -19.89 -7.49
C ASN A 112 17.68 -20.35 -7.29
N ARG A 113 17.03 -19.79 -6.25
CA ARG A 113 15.63 -20.06 -5.91
C ARG A 113 14.73 -18.84 -6.06
N GLU A 114 15.12 -17.87 -6.86
CA GLU A 114 14.42 -16.58 -7.05
C GLU A 114 12.94 -16.80 -7.41
N GLY A 115 12.65 -17.75 -8.34
CA GLY A 115 11.27 -18.07 -8.72
C GLY A 115 10.39 -18.51 -7.56
N MET A 116 10.95 -19.21 -6.57
CA MET A 116 10.23 -19.64 -5.37
C MET A 116 9.81 -18.44 -4.50
N PHE A 117 10.71 -17.47 -4.29
CA PHE A 117 10.42 -16.27 -3.51
C PHE A 117 9.33 -15.41 -4.17
N PHE A 118 9.41 -15.20 -5.49
CA PHE A 118 8.37 -14.47 -6.21
C PHE A 118 7.04 -15.23 -6.28
N ALA A 119 7.06 -16.56 -6.38
CA ALA A 119 5.87 -17.38 -6.32
C ALA A 119 5.19 -17.27 -4.94
N ALA A 120 5.95 -17.43 -3.86
CA ALA A 120 5.46 -17.29 -2.48
C ALA A 120 4.84 -15.90 -2.22
N ARG A 121 5.54 -14.82 -2.66
CA ARG A 121 5.01 -13.45 -2.60
C ARG A 121 3.70 -13.32 -3.35
N THR A 122 3.65 -13.82 -4.59
CA THR A 122 2.46 -13.69 -5.44
C THR A 122 1.29 -14.46 -4.85
N PHE A 123 1.54 -15.66 -4.32
CA PHE A 123 0.55 -16.45 -3.62
C PHE A 123 -0.01 -15.72 -2.38
N ALA A 124 0.87 -15.22 -1.51
CA ALA A 124 0.46 -14.46 -0.33
C ALA A 124 -0.34 -13.20 -0.71
N PHE A 125 0.09 -12.48 -1.77
CA PHE A 125 -0.62 -11.31 -2.27
C PHE A 125 -2.04 -11.66 -2.76
N LYS A 126 -2.18 -12.75 -3.52
CA LYS A 126 -3.49 -13.21 -4.03
C LYS A 126 -4.41 -13.69 -2.91
N LEU A 127 -3.87 -14.41 -1.93
CA LEU A 127 -4.64 -14.78 -0.73
C LEU A 127 -5.13 -13.54 0.04
N GLY A 128 -4.24 -12.59 0.29
CA GLY A 128 -4.61 -11.34 0.96
C GLY A 128 -5.65 -10.54 0.18
N GLN A 129 -5.55 -10.47 -1.14
CA GLN A 129 -6.52 -9.81 -2.01
C GLN A 129 -7.90 -10.48 -1.93
N SER A 130 -7.96 -11.82 -1.99
CA SER A 130 -9.21 -12.58 -1.90
C SER A 130 -9.87 -12.42 -0.53
N LEU A 131 -9.07 -12.51 0.54
CA LEU A 131 -9.56 -12.34 1.91
C LEU A 131 -10.06 -10.91 2.16
N SER A 132 -9.35 -9.90 1.67
CA SER A 132 -9.76 -8.50 1.76
C SER A 132 -11.07 -8.24 1.04
N MET A 133 -11.27 -8.84 -0.14
CA MET A 133 -12.51 -8.71 -0.90
C MET A 133 -13.70 -9.36 -0.16
N LEU A 134 -13.48 -10.55 0.42
CA LEU A 134 -14.48 -11.25 1.21
C LEU A 134 -14.91 -10.43 2.42
N ILE A 135 -13.95 -9.93 3.21
CA ILE A 135 -14.20 -9.10 4.39
C ILE A 135 -14.93 -7.82 3.98
N PHE A 136 -14.44 -7.14 2.92
CA PHE A 136 -15.06 -5.91 2.44
C PHE A 136 -16.52 -6.15 2.03
N THR A 137 -16.80 -7.21 1.28
CA THR A 137 -18.16 -7.54 0.83
C THR A 137 -19.07 -7.82 2.02
N ALA A 138 -18.61 -8.63 3.00
CA ALA A 138 -19.38 -8.94 4.19
C ALA A 138 -19.70 -7.69 5.03
N VAL A 139 -18.69 -6.82 5.24
CA VAL A 139 -18.84 -5.61 6.06
C VAL A 139 -19.64 -4.52 5.33
N SER A 140 -19.53 -4.40 4.01
CA SER A 140 -20.23 -3.38 3.21
C SER A 140 -21.75 -3.49 3.25
N THR A 141 -22.28 -4.67 3.59
CA THR A 141 -23.74 -4.89 3.73
C THR A 141 -24.32 -4.30 5.02
N ILE A 142 -23.46 -3.96 5.99
CA ILE A 142 -23.88 -3.42 7.29
C ILE A 142 -24.29 -1.96 7.13
N GLY A 143 -25.54 -1.63 7.46
CA GLY A 143 -26.04 -0.26 7.47
C GLY A 143 -25.88 0.47 6.13
N THR A 144 -26.33 -0.15 5.05
CA THR A 144 -26.24 0.38 3.68
C THR A 144 -26.80 1.79 3.53
N ALA A 145 -27.90 2.11 4.23
CA ALA A 145 -28.52 3.44 4.19
C ALA A 145 -27.64 4.54 4.82
N THR A 146 -26.81 4.20 5.80
CA THR A 146 -25.94 5.16 6.52
C THR A 146 -24.49 5.15 6.06
N GLY A 147 -24.10 4.19 5.21
CA GLY A 147 -22.73 3.95 4.81
C GLY A 147 -21.83 3.45 5.94
N ALA A 148 -22.43 2.92 7.02
CA ALA A 148 -21.68 2.46 8.19
C ALA A 148 -20.69 1.35 7.84
N GLY A 149 -21.08 0.37 7.01
CA GLY A 149 -20.22 -0.72 6.58
C GLY A 149 -18.95 -0.23 5.86
N TYR A 150 -19.07 0.76 5.00
CA TYR A 150 -17.91 1.34 4.32
C TYR A 150 -16.96 2.03 5.28
N ARG A 151 -17.46 2.68 6.34
CA ARG A 151 -16.62 3.29 7.37
C ARG A 151 -15.91 2.25 8.21
N ILE A 152 -16.60 1.17 8.59
CA ILE A 152 -16.00 0.04 9.32
C ILE A 152 -14.90 -0.60 8.45
N ALA A 153 -15.16 -0.80 7.16
CA ALA A 153 -14.16 -1.33 6.24
C ALA A 153 -12.92 -0.42 6.12
N ALA A 154 -13.11 0.91 6.10
CA ALA A 154 -12.00 1.87 6.07
C ALA A 154 -11.16 1.81 7.36
N PHE A 155 -11.78 1.78 8.54
CA PHE A 155 -11.05 1.63 9.81
C PHE A 155 -10.37 0.27 9.92
N GLY A 156 -11.02 -0.81 9.45
CA GLY A 156 -10.40 -2.13 9.35
C GLY A 156 -9.15 -2.12 8.46
N ALA A 157 -9.22 -1.48 7.29
CA ALA A 157 -8.07 -1.33 6.41
C ALA A 157 -6.93 -0.52 7.05
N ALA A 158 -7.26 0.56 7.79
CA ALA A 158 -6.27 1.32 8.55
C ALA A 158 -5.56 0.45 9.60
N LEU A 159 -6.31 -0.39 10.32
CA LEU A 159 -5.77 -1.33 11.31
C LEU A 159 -4.85 -2.36 10.64
N PHE A 160 -5.25 -2.97 9.54
CA PHE A 160 -4.42 -3.93 8.80
C PHE A 160 -3.13 -3.28 8.27
N CYS A 161 -3.18 -2.04 7.79
CA CYS A 161 -1.97 -1.29 7.44
C CYS A 161 -1.06 -1.08 8.65
N GLY A 162 -1.62 -0.77 9.83
CA GLY A 162 -0.86 -0.65 11.07
C GLY A 162 -0.17 -1.96 11.46
N ILE A 163 -0.89 -3.09 11.40
CA ILE A 163 -0.32 -4.43 11.64
C ILE A 163 0.80 -4.72 10.64
N GLY A 164 0.60 -4.43 9.36
CA GLY A 164 1.62 -4.58 8.31
C GLY A 164 2.88 -3.78 8.61
N ALA A 165 2.73 -2.53 9.09
CA ALA A 165 3.85 -1.71 9.52
C ALA A 165 4.63 -2.34 10.70
N VAL A 166 3.92 -2.85 11.71
CA VAL A 166 4.54 -3.54 12.86
C VAL A 166 5.30 -4.79 12.42
N LEU A 167 4.70 -5.62 11.56
CA LEU A 167 5.37 -6.81 11.03
C LEU A 167 6.64 -6.45 10.22
N LEU A 168 6.61 -5.34 9.48
CA LEU A 168 7.77 -4.87 8.73
C LEU A 168 8.93 -4.42 9.63
N VAL A 169 8.68 -4.05 10.89
CA VAL A 169 9.75 -3.70 11.83
C VAL A 169 10.69 -4.89 12.09
N PHE A 170 10.19 -6.11 12.03
CA PHE A 170 11.00 -7.33 12.21
C PHE A 170 11.89 -7.66 11.00
N TYR A 171 11.63 -7.07 9.84
CA TYR A 171 12.50 -7.21 8.67
C TYR A 171 13.85 -6.51 8.90
N ASN A 172 14.95 -7.23 8.69
CA ASN A 172 16.31 -6.71 8.89
C ASN A 172 16.98 -6.44 7.53
N GLU A 173 16.79 -5.24 7.00
CA GLU A 173 17.35 -4.79 5.74
C GLU A 173 18.90 -4.83 5.76
N ASN A 174 19.52 -4.37 6.87
CA ASN A 174 20.97 -4.28 6.98
C ASN A 174 21.66 -5.64 6.86
N LYS A 175 21.05 -6.69 7.44
CA LYS A 175 21.59 -8.05 7.35
C LYS A 175 21.60 -8.56 5.90
N ILE A 176 20.53 -8.33 5.16
CA ILE A 176 20.39 -8.76 3.77
C ILE A 176 21.39 -8.01 2.88
N THR A 177 21.46 -6.70 3.02
CA THR A 177 22.38 -5.86 2.24
C THR A 177 23.83 -6.20 2.54
N ALA A 178 24.20 -6.51 3.80
CA ALA A 178 25.55 -6.90 4.17
C ALA A 178 25.96 -8.23 3.52
N VAL A 179 25.07 -9.21 3.44
CA VAL A 179 25.34 -10.50 2.77
C VAL A 179 25.62 -10.29 1.27
N ILE A 180 24.80 -9.47 0.61
CA ILE A 180 24.99 -9.17 -0.82
C ILE A 180 26.30 -8.42 -1.06
N ALA A 181 26.61 -7.39 -0.26
CA ALA A 181 27.82 -6.57 -0.39
C ALA A 181 29.10 -7.37 -0.13
N GLY A 182 29.10 -8.28 0.86
CA GLY A 182 30.25 -9.14 1.19
C GLY A 182 30.70 -10.02 0.03
N THR A 183 29.77 -10.43 -0.83
CA THR A 183 30.09 -11.25 -2.01
C THR A 183 30.62 -10.42 -3.18
N GLN A 184 30.23 -9.17 -3.30
CA GLN A 184 30.71 -8.28 -4.36
C GLN A 184 32.16 -7.78 -4.11
N SER A 185 32.59 -7.73 -2.84
CA SER A 185 33.97 -7.34 -2.47
C SER A 185 34.98 -8.50 -2.50
N GLY A 186 34.53 -9.74 -2.64
CA GLY A 186 35.36 -10.95 -2.73
C GLY A 186 35.63 -11.46 -4.16
N LYS A 187 35.12 -10.75 -5.19
CA LYS A 187 35.44 -10.94 -6.60
C LYS A 187 36.38 -9.86 -7.11
#